data_0c3139c1b083871bb42ae4c7c725519a
#
_entry.id   0c3139c1b083871bb42ae4c7c725519a
#
_cell.length_a   1.000
_cell.length_b   1.000
_cell.length_c   1.000
_cell.angle_alpha   90.00
_cell.angle_beta   90.00
_cell.angle_gamma   90.00
#
_symmetry.space_group_name_H-M   'P 1'
#
loop_
_entity.id
_entity.type
_entity.pdbx_description
1 polymer ?
#
loop_
_entity_poly.entity_id
_entity_poly.type
_entity_poly.pdbx_seq_one_letter_code
_entity_poly.pdbx_strand_id
1 'polypeptide(L)'
;FLFSPVGLAGLVLLAIVVFGCAYTVDQTEQVVITQFGRPVGSPINAVDSASGAGLHFKIPFVQTANSFDKRILEWDGQPSEMTTRDKLYVVVDTFGRWRIADPLRYFQSLRDERSALSRLDDIIGSETRNVIARHDLIEVVRSDKDRTPEQDAILAESGGTIGVLPPIRIGRHRLEDQILAAASPKVGIWGIELLDVKIKRLNYKQGVIEKIYDRMKS
;
A
#
# COMPACT_ATOMS: atom_id res chain seq x y z
N PHE A 1 -57.20 20.38 -9.48
CA PHE A 1 -56.75 19.13 -8.83
C PHE A 1 -55.33 19.25 -8.25
N LEU A 2 -54.44 20.12 -8.77
CA LEU A 2 -53.07 20.31 -8.33
C LEU A 2 -52.92 21.08 -6.98
N PHE A 3 -53.93 21.79 -6.54
CA PHE A 3 -53.93 22.56 -5.30
C PHE A 3 -54.66 21.89 -4.13
N SER A 4 -55.05 20.62 -4.27
CA SER A 4 -55.56 19.86 -3.14
C SER A 4 -54.36 19.46 -2.22
N PRO A 5 -54.54 19.34 -0.89
CA PRO A 5 -53.43 18.95 0.02
C PRO A 5 -52.84 17.58 -0.38
N VAL A 6 -53.59 16.71 -0.97
CA VAL A 6 -53.14 15.43 -1.50
C VAL A 6 -52.27 15.61 -2.76
N GLY A 7 -52.58 16.55 -3.64
CA GLY A 7 -51.77 16.88 -4.81
C GLY A 7 -50.41 17.51 -4.40
N LEU A 8 -50.43 18.39 -3.40
CA LEU A 8 -49.19 18.98 -2.86
C LEU A 8 -48.30 17.92 -2.20
N ALA A 9 -48.89 17.03 -1.41
CA ALA A 9 -48.15 15.92 -0.79
C ALA A 9 -47.53 14.99 -1.84
N GLY A 10 -48.24 14.67 -2.91
CA GLY A 10 -47.71 13.87 -4.03
C GLY A 10 -46.56 14.54 -4.76
N LEU A 11 -46.66 15.86 -4.97
CA LEU A 11 -45.60 16.64 -5.62
C LEU A 11 -44.31 16.70 -4.76
N VAL A 12 -44.48 16.87 -3.44
CA VAL A 12 -43.36 16.87 -2.49
C VAL A 12 -42.68 15.48 -2.46
N LEU A 13 -43.47 14.42 -2.43
CA LEU A 13 -42.94 13.04 -2.46
C LEU A 13 -42.20 12.76 -3.77
N LEU A 14 -42.73 13.19 -4.91
CA LEU A 14 -42.07 13.09 -6.20
C LEU A 14 -40.73 13.86 -6.21
N ALA A 15 -40.72 15.08 -5.67
CA ALA A 15 -39.49 15.88 -5.55
C ALA A 15 -38.44 15.18 -4.71
N ILE A 16 -38.79 14.61 -3.54
CA ILE A 16 -37.87 13.86 -2.68
C ILE A 16 -37.28 12.66 -3.43
N VAL A 17 -38.08 11.93 -4.19
CA VAL A 17 -37.60 10.80 -4.98
C VAL A 17 -36.65 11.27 -6.08
N VAL A 18 -36.97 12.33 -6.82
CA VAL A 18 -36.15 12.87 -7.92
C VAL A 18 -34.81 13.39 -7.37
N PHE A 19 -34.84 14.15 -6.27
CA PHE A 19 -33.60 14.64 -5.63
C PHE A 19 -32.77 13.51 -5.00
N GLY A 20 -33.39 12.46 -4.49
CA GLY A 20 -32.73 11.28 -3.94
C GLY A 20 -32.10 10.36 -5.00
N CYS A 21 -32.50 10.48 -6.28
CA CYS A 21 -31.95 9.69 -7.37
C CYS A 21 -30.53 10.18 -7.79
N ALA A 22 -30.31 11.50 -7.75
CA ALA A 22 -29.10 12.10 -8.27
C ALA A 22 -27.97 12.08 -7.24
N TYR A 23 -26.76 11.76 -7.66
CA TYR A 23 -25.53 11.89 -6.87
C TYR A 23 -24.36 12.25 -7.78
N THR A 24 -23.34 12.88 -7.23
CA THR A 24 -22.15 13.28 -7.97
C THR A 24 -20.98 12.39 -7.58
N VAL A 25 -20.16 12.02 -8.57
CA VAL A 25 -18.92 11.28 -8.41
C VAL A 25 -17.78 12.21 -8.76
N ASP A 26 -16.87 12.41 -7.80
CA ASP A 26 -15.65 13.20 -8.00
C ASP A 26 -14.64 12.45 -8.88
N GLN A 27 -13.74 13.20 -9.51
CA GLN A 27 -12.61 12.64 -10.29
C GLN A 27 -11.69 11.75 -9.45
N THR A 28 -11.58 12.06 -8.17
CA THR A 28 -10.72 11.35 -7.19
C THR A 28 -11.38 10.12 -6.60
N GLU A 29 -12.66 9.90 -6.88
CA GLU A 29 -13.45 8.80 -6.35
C GLU A 29 -13.86 7.82 -7.44
N GLN A 30 -14.03 6.57 -7.03
CA GLN A 30 -14.63 5.51 -7.82
C GLN A 30 -15.78 4.89 -7.04
N VAL A 31 -16.88 4.56 -7.70
CA VAL A 31 -18.11 4.17 -7.03
C VAL A 31 -18.59 2.81 -7.48
N VAL A 32 -18.95 1.98 -6.50
CA VAL A 32 -19.65 0.70 -6.72
C VAL A 32 -21.09 0.84 -6.22
N ILE A 33 -22.05 0.64 -7.11
CA ILE A 33 -23.46 0.63 -6.75
C ILE A 33 -23.84 -0.75 -6.22
N THR A 34 -24.46 -0.78 -5.06
CA THR A 34 -25.01 -2.00 -4.48
C THR A 34 -26.53 -1.92 -4.36
N GLN A 35 -27.20 -3.02 -4.60
CA GLN A 35 -28.63 -3.19 -4.39
C GLN A 35 -28.84 -4.29 -3.36
N PHE A 36 -29.44 -3.95 -2.22
CA PHE A 36 -29.58 -4.87 -1.10
C PHE A 36 -28.28 -5.59 -0.71
N GLY A 37 -27.15 -4.85 -0.75
CA GLY A 37 -25.82 -5.39 -0.41
C GLY A 37 -25.10 -6.15 -1.54
N ARG A 38 -25.76 -6.37 -2.69
CA ARG A 38 -25.13 -7.00 -3.88
C ARG A 38 -24.66 -5.93 -4.86
N PRO A 39 -23.44 -6.00 -5.38
CA PRO A 39 -23.00 -5.07 -6.42
C PRO A 39 -23.82 -5.27 -7.70
N VAL A 40 -24.22 -4.15 -8.32
CA VAL A 40 -25.03 -4.12 -9.55
C VAL A 40 -24.38 -3.16 -10.55
N GLY A 41 -24.24 -3.63 -11.77
CA GLY A 41 -23.61 -2.86 -12.85
C GLY A 41 -22.09 -2.83 -12.79
N SER A 42 -21.47 -2.03 -13.67
CA SER A 42 -20.04 -1.79 -13.69
C SER A 42 -19.67 -0.66 -12.72
N PRO A 43 -18.46 -0.69 -12.15
CA PRO A 43 -17.96 0.42 -11.33
C PRO A 43 -17.94 1.73 -12.13
N ILE A 44 -18.22 2.83 -11.45
CA ILE A 44 -18.21 4.18 -12.03
C ILE A 44 -16.87 4.84 -11.75
N ASN A 45 -16.29 5.50 -12.75
CA ASN A 45 -15.00 6.17 -12.70
C ASN A 45 -13.84 5.27 -12.26
N ALA A 46 -13.94 3.95 -12.42
CA ALA A 46 -12.80 3.04 -12.25
C ALA A 46 -11.81 3.20 -13.42
N VAL A 47 -10.61 2.61 -13.31
CA VAL A 47 -9.53 2.73 -14.31
C VAL A 47 -9.99 2.30 -15.69
N ASP A 48 -10.78 1.20 -15.78
CA ASP A 48 -11.26 0.62 -17.03
C ASP A 48 -12.78 0.82 -17.26
N SER A 49 -13.40 1.78 -16.55
CA SER A 49 -14.85 1.97 -16.68
C SER A 49 -15.21 2.89 -17.84
N ALA A 50 -16.31 2.56 -18.53
CA ALA A 50 -16.88 3.39 -19.59
C ALA A 50 -17.53 4.69 -19.08
N SER A 51 -17.89 4.75 -17.78
CA SER A 51 -18.50 5.93 -17.15
C SER A 51 -17.49 6.67 -16.29
N GLY A 52 -17.36 7.97 -16.52
CA GLY A 52 -16.43 8.86 -15.79
C GLY A 52 -17.08 9.52 -14.58
N ALA A 53 -16.34 10.46 -13.98
CA ALA A 53 -16.83 11.35 -12.94
C ALA A 53 -17.96 12.26 -13.45
N GLY A 54 -18.79 12.75 -12.55
CA GLY A 54 -19.89 13.64 -12.85
C GLY A 54 -21.19 13.24 -12.19
N LEU A 55 -22.32 13.65 -12.80
CA LEU A 55 -23.66 13.38 -12.29
C LEU A 55 -24.11 11.98 -12.71
N HIS A 56 -24.50 11.19 -11.72
CA HIS A 56 -25.03 9.85 -11.90
C HIS A 56 -26.38 9.69 -11.18
N PHE A 57 -27.12 8.66 -11.57
CA PHE A 57 -28.42 8.37 -11.00
C PHE A 57 -28.45 6.99 -10.36
N LYS A 58 -29.12 6.88 -9.23
CA LYS A 58 -29.39 5.62 -8.53
C LYS A 58 -30.85 5.55 -8.12
N ILE A 59 -31.36 4.35 -7.90
CA ILE A 59 -32.72 4.17 -7.36
C ILE A 59 -32.66 4.44 -5.84
N PRO A 60 -33.32 5.52 -5.36
CA PRO A 60 -33.33 5.84 -3.94
C PRO A 60 -33.96 4.69 -3.12
N PHE A 61 -33.55 4.55 -1.87
CA PHE A 61 -33.96 3.51 -0.92
C PHE A 61 -33.57 2.06 -1.27
N VAL A 62 -33.29 1.76 -2.54
CA VAL A 62 -32.96 0.42 -3.03
C VAL A 62 -31.47 0.26 -3.30
N GLN A 63 -30.85 1.31 -3.87
CA GLN A 63 -29.46 1.31 -4.25
C GLN A 63 -28.62 2.22 -3.35
N THR A 64 -27.45 1.71 -2.97
CA THR A 64 -26.44 2.45 -2.21
C THR A 64 -25.20 2.63 -3.08
N ALA A 65 -24.69 3.86 -3.17
CA ALA A 65 -23.43 4.16 -3.80
C ALA A 65 -22.33 4.05 -2.74
N ASN A 66 -21.35 3.17 -2.96
CA ASN A 66 -20.16 3.01 -2.11
C ASN A 66 -19.00 3.66 -2.83
N SER A 67 -18.48 4.75 -2.25
CA SER A 67 -17.37 5.52 -2.79
C SER A 67 -16.05 5.01 -2.23
N PHE A 68 -15.04 4.92 -3.10
CA PHE A 68 -13.66 4.55 -2.77
C PHE A 68 -12.71 5.56 -3.38
N ASP A 69 -11.60 5.82 -2.70
CA ASP A 69 -10.55 6.69 -3.22
C ASP A 69 -9.86 6.03 -4.44
N LYS A 70 -9.70 6.81 -5.51
CA LYS A 70 -9.03 6.39 -6.76
C LYS A 70 -7.54 6.77 -6.76
N ARG A 71 -7.14 7.67 -5.85
CA ARG A 71 -5.77 8.15 -5.74
C ARG A 71 -4.84 7.06 -5.25
N ILE A 72 -3.56 7.35 -5.34
CA ILE A 72 -2.51 6.53 -4.71
C ILE A 72 -2.59 6.74 -3.21
N LEU A 73 -2.74 5.64 -2.49
CA LEU A 73 -2.79 5.57 -1.05
C LEU A 73 -1.44 5.08 -0.51
N GLU A 74 -1.13 5.44 0.72
CA GLU A 74 0.06 4.98 1.42
C GLU A 74 -0.27 3.83 2.37
N TRP A 75 0.71 2.97 2.54
CA TRP A 75 0.76 1.96 3.58
C TRP A 75 2.07 2.13 4.33
N ASP A 76 2.01 2.37 5.64
CA ASP A 76 3.16 2.51 6.53
C ASP A 76 3.16 1.32 7.50
N GLY A 77 4.06 0.37 7.26
CA GLY A 77 4.14 -0.85 8.03
C GLY A 77 4.71 -0.61 9.43
N GLN A 78 4.29 -1.44 10.38
CA GLN A 78 4.85 -1.41 11.72
C GLN A 78 6.32 -1.90 11.69
N PRO A 79 7.25 -1.20 12.38
CA PRO A 79 8.63 -1.68 12.51
C PRO A 79 8.64 -3.11 13.06
N SER A 80 9.26 -4.03 12.33
CA SER A 80 9.26 -5.45 12.65
C SER A 80 10.68 -5.99 12.77
N GLU A 81 10.93 -6.79 13.80
CA GLU A 81 12.20 -7.48 13.98
C GLU A 81 12.30 -8.67 13.02
N MET A 82 13.38 -8.72 12.26
CA MET A 82 13.63 -9.76 11.25
C MET A 82 15.06 -10.27 11.37
N THR A 83 15.25 -11.54 10.99
CA THR A 83 16.57 -12.18 10.99
C THR A 83 17.08 -12.29 9.56
N THR A 84 18.30 -11.85 9.31
CA THR A 84 19.01 -11.98 8.04
C THR A 84 19.63 -13.36 7.87
N ARG A 85 20.13 -13.70 6.67
CA ARG A 85 20.79 -14.97 6.37
C ARG A 85 22.01 -15.22 7.27
N ASP A 86 22.75 -14.17 7.58
CA ASP A 86 23.91 -14.18 8.47
C ASP A 86 23.56 -14.16 9.97
N LYS A 87 22.27 -14.43 10.28
CA LYS A 87 21.72 -14.55 11.65
C LYS A 87 21.82 -13.27 12.49
N LEU A 88 21.85 -12.12 11.83
CA LEU A 88 21.79 -10.83 12.50
C LEU A 88 20.32 -10.36 12.60
N TYR A 89 20.00 -9.76 13.75
CA TYR A 89 18.67 -9.22 14.01
C TYR A 89 18.61 -7.75 13.62
N VAL A 90 17.68 -7.42 12.76
CA VAL A 90 17.42 -6.05 12.29
C VAL A 90 15.98 -5.67 12.51
N VAL A 91 15.74 -4.43 12.88
CA VAL A 91 14.40 -3.84 12.91
C VAL A 91 14.21 -3.12 11.59
N VAL A 92 13.25 -3.57 10.82
CA VAL A 92 12.95 -3.08 9.47
C VAL A 92 11.62 -2.35 9.51
N ASP A 93 11.64 -1.13 8.99
CA ASP A 93 10.49 -0.28 8.80
C ASP A 93 10.25 -0.15 7.29
N THR A 94 9.06 -0.54 6.83
CA THR A 94 8.71 -0.61 5.42
C THR A 94 7.54 0.31 5.10
N PHE A 95 7.56 0.86 3.90
CA PHE A 95 6.54 1.75 3.36
C PHE A 95 6.15 1.27 1.96
N GLY A 96 4.89 1.40 1.61
CA GLY A 96 4.41 1.04 0.28
C GLY A 96 3.36 2.02 -0.24
N ARG A 97 3.26 2.12 -1.56
CA ARG A 97 2.21 2.85 -2.25
C ARG A 97 1.34 1.89 -3.03
N TRP A 98 0.04 2.07 -2.88
CA TRP A 98 -0.94 1.20 -3.49
C TRP A 98 -2.14 2.00 -3.99
N ARG A 99 -2.95 1.39 -4.82
CA ARG A 99 -4.24 1.94 -5.26
C ARG A 99 -5.27 0.85 -5.46
N ILE A 100 -6.53 1.22 -5.47
CA ILE A 100 -7.62 0.34 -5.81
C ILE A 100 -7.74 0.31 -7.34
N ALA A 101 -7.30 -0.78 -7.97
CA ALA A 101 -7.38 -0.97 -9.42
C ALA A 101 -8.75 -1.51 -9.86
N ASP A 102 -9.30 -2.46 -9.09
CA ASP A 102 -10.63 -3.03 -9.33
C ASP A 102 -11.52 -2.81 -8.10
N PRO A 103 -12.35 -1.75 -8.08
CA PRO A 103 -13.19 -1.42 -6.94
C PRO A 103 -14.28 -2.47 -6.67
N LEU A 104 -14.67 -3.25 -7.68
CA LEU A 104 -15.67 -4.31 -7.51
C LEU A 104 -15.09 -5.47 -6.70
N ARG A 105 -13.91 -5.96 -7.08
CA ARG A 105 -13.19 -7.01 -6.33
C ARG A 105 -12.82 -6.54 -4.93
N TYR A 106 -12.37 -5.28 -4.83
CA TYR A 106 -12.04 -4.65 -3.56
C TYR A 106 -13.25 -4.65 -2.62
N PHE A 107 -14.41 -4.18 -3.08
CA PHE A 107 -15.64 -4.17 -2.30
C PHE A 107 -16.08 -5.57 -1.87
N GLN A 108 -16.01 -6.55 -2.78
CA GLN A 108 -16.42 -7.93 -2.49
C GLN A 108 -15.53 -8.62 -1.45
N SER A 109 -14.24 -8.29 -1.44
CA SER A 109 -13.24 -9.00 -0.63
C SER A 109 -12.92 -8.29 0.67
N LEU A 110 -12.76 -6.98 0.65
CA LEU A 110 -12.20 -6.20 1.76
C LEU A 110 -13.21 -5.22 2.36
N ARG A 111 -14.06 -4.63 1.53
CA ARG A 111 -15.12 -3.67 1.85
C ARG A 111 -14.64 -2.29 2.31
N ASP A 112 -13.60 -2.21 3.13
CA ASP A 112 -13.10 -0.98 3.74
C ASP A 112 -11.56 -0.90 3.71
N GLU A 113 -11.03 0.30 3.90
CA GLU A 113 -9.61 0.58 3.89
C GLU A 113 -8.86 -0.08 5.05
N ARG A 114 -9.48 -0.18 6.22
CA ARG A 114 -8.86 -0.82 7.39
C ARG A 114 -8.56 -2.29 7.14
N SER A 115 -9.51 -2.98 6.52
CA SER A 115 -9.33 -4.38 6.12
C SER A 115 -8.23 -4.51 5.07
N ALA A 116 -8.14 -3.57 4.13
CA ALA A 116 -7.08 -3.54 3.12
C ALA A 116 -5.70 -3.32 3.77
N LEU A 117 -5.56 -2.33 4.65
CA LEU A 117 -4.31 -2.06 5.36
C LEU A 117 -3.85 -3.26 6.18
N SER A 118 -4.75 -3.95 6.87
CA SER A 118 -4.42 -5.17 7.63
C SER A 118 -3.90 -6.29 6.71
N ARG A 119 -4.49 -6.46 5.53
CA ARG A 119 -4.03 -7.46 4.55
C ARG A 119 -2.70 -7.10 3.91
N LEU A 120 -2.49 -5.82 3.64
CA LEU A 120 -1.20 -5.32 3.15
C LEU A 120 -0.10 -5.56 4.19
N ASP A 121 -0.40 -5.32 5.47
CA ASP A 121 0.51 -5.56 6.60
C ASP A 121 0.94 -7.03 6.66
N ASP A 122 -0.01 -7.94 6.60
CA ASP A 122 0.25 -9.40 6.60
C ASP A 122 1.10 -9.83 5.41
N ILE A 123 0.77 -9.37 4.20
CA ILE A 123 1.44 -9.83 2.97
C ILE A 123 2.80 -9.16 2.81
N ILE A 124 2.87 -7.83 2.84
CA ILE A 124 4.12 -7.11 2.63
C ILE A 124 5.10 -7.46 3.77
N GLY A 125 4.62 -7.51 5.01
CA GLY A 125 5.44 -7.89 6.17
C GLY A 125 5.99 -9.31 6.05
N SER A 126 5.19 -10.30 5.59
CA SER A 126 5.65 -11.66 5.38
C SER A 126 6.65 -11.79 4.22
N GLU A 127 6.41 -11.10 3.09
CA GLU A 127 7.33 -11.12 1.96
C GLU A 127 8.63 -10.38 2.26
N THR A 128 8.57 -9.27 2.97
CA THR A 128 9.76 -8.56 3.46
C THR A 128 10.62 -9.48 4.33
N ARG A 129 10.01 -10.19 5.29
CA ARG A 129 10.71 -11.16 6.13
C ARG A 129 11.32 -12.29 5.32
N ASN A 130 10.60 -12.84 4.35
CA ASN A 130 11.08 -13.90 3.47
C ASN A 130 12.27 -13.47 2.63
N VAL A 131 12.24 -12.26 2.08
CA VAL A 131 13.34 -11.72 1.27
C VAL A 131 14.55 -11.42 2.15
N ILE A 132 14.37 -10.75 3.28
CA ILE A 132 15.47 -10.41 4.21
C ILE A 132 16.16 -11.67 4.74
N ALA A 133 15.40 -12.71 5.09
CA ALA A 133 15.95 -13.97 5.60
C ALA A 133 16.84 -14.72 4.59
N ARG A 134 16.75 -14.42 3.31
CA ARG A 134 17.56 -15.03 2.23
C ARG A 134 18.84 -14.25 1.92
N HIS A 135 18.99 -13.04 2.46
CA HIS A 135 20.08 -12.13 2.13
C HIS A 135 20.88 -11.72 3.36
N ASP A 136 22.15 -11.40 3.15
CA ASP A 136 23.03 -10.92 4.22
C ASP A 136 22.70 -9.46 4.53
N LEU A 137 23.00 -9.05 5.75
CA LEU A 137 22.72 -7.70 6.22
C LEU A 137 23.31 -6.62 5.31
N ILE A 138 24.51 -6.84 4.78
CA ILE A 138 25.18 -5.88 3.91
C ILE A 138 24.37 -5.58 2.63
N GLU A 139 23.65 -6.58 2.10
CA GLU A 139 22.78 -6.43 0.94
C GLU A 139 21.53 -5.59 1.25
N VAL A 140 21.05 -5.68 2.49
CA VAL A 140 19.88 -4.90 2.95
C VAL A 140 20.25 -3.45 3.23
N VAL A 141 21.46 -3.20 3.73
CA VAL A 141 21.95 -1.86 4.10
C VAL A 141 22.39 -1.06 2.88
N ARG A 142 23.15 -1.67 1.97
CA ARG A 142 23.69 -0.96 0.81
C ARG A 142 22.66 -0.85 -0.32
N SER A 143 22.53 0.35 -0.87
CA SER A 143 21.49 0.67 -1.85
C SER A 143 21.75 0.01 -3.19
N ASP A 144 22.96 0.19 -3.74
CA ASP A 144 23.34 -0.23 -5.09
C ASP A 144 24.65 -0.97 -5.11
N LYS A 145 24.72 -1.97 -6.01
CA LYS A 145 25.90 -2.76 -6.28
C LYS A 145 27.06 -1.91 -6.85
N ASP A 146 26.72 -0.98 -7.70
CA ASP A 146 27.69 -0.21 -8.50
C ASP A 146 28.22 1.04 -7.76
N ARG A 147 27.64 1.35 -6.59
CA ARG A 147 28.14 2.43 -5.74
C ARG A 147 29.40 1.99 -4.99
N THR A 148 30.55 2.41 -5.46
CA THR A 148 31.81 2.29 -4.71
C THR A 148 31.78 3.28 -3.54
N PRO A 149 32.06 2.83 -2.28
CA PRO A 149 32.23 3.77 -1.17
C PRO A 149 33.39 4.72 -1.49
N GLU A 150 33.21 6.01 -1.30
CA GLU A 150 34.33 6.95 -1.25
C GLU A 150 35.25 6.48 -0.11
N GLN A 151 36.43 6.01 -0.48
CA GLN A 151 37.47 5.76 0.49
C GLN A 151 38.00 7.14 0.90
N ASP A 152 37.82 7.51 2.16
CA ASP A 152 38.53 8.66 2.71
C ASP A 152 40.02 8.45 2.49
N ALA A 153 40.65 9.32 1.71
CA ALA A 153 42.05 9.26 1.38
C ALA A 153 42.97 9.18 2.65
N ILE A 154 42.50 9.70 3.77
CA ILE A 154 43.13 9.68 5.09
C ILE A 154 43.22 8.26 5.66
N LEU A 155 42.24 7.38 5.40
CA LEU A 155 42.23 5.99 5.86
C LEU A 155 43.10 5.07 4.98
N ALA A 156 43.29 5.42 3.70
CA ALA A 156 44.14 4.69 2.78
C ALA A 156 45.64 4.85 3.14
N GLU A 157 46.05 6.00 3.71
CA GLU A 157 47.43 6.26 4.12
C GLU A 157 47.85 5.55 5.44
N SER A 158 46.88 5.18 6.28
CA SER A 158 47.20 4.56 7.60
C SER A 158 47.48 3.06 7.55
N GLY A 159 47.60 2.43 6.37
CA GLY A 159 48.05 1.04 6.20
C GLY A 159 47.20 -0.04 6.90
N GLY A 160 46.07 0.35 7.46
CA GLY A 160 45.14 -0.56 8.10
C GLY A 160 44.17 -1.16 7.08
N THR A 161 44.03 -2.46 7.10
CA THR A 161 42.97 -3.21 6.33
C THR A 161 41.55 -2.89 6.86
N ILE A 162 41.35 -1.67 7.36
CA ILE A 162 40.10 -1.20 7.89
C ILE A 162 39.30 -0.67 6.71
N GLY A 163 38.34 -1.48 6.22
CA GLY A 163 37.27 -0.94 5.42
C GLY A 163 37.11 -1.41 4.00
N VAL A 164 37.68 -2.54 3.57
CA VAL A 164 37.19 -3.18 2.35
C VAL A 164 35.81 -3.76 2.67
N LEU A 165 34.79 -2.96 2.39
CA LEU A 165 33.42 -3.44 2.51
C LEU A 165 33.24 -4.66 1.59
N PRO A 166 32.70 -5.77 2.08
CA PRO A 166 32.49 -6.94 1.24
C PRO A 166 31.62 -6.56 0.03
N PRO A 167 31.93 -7.12 -1.15
CA PRO A 167 31.15 -6.83 -2.36
C PRO A 167 29.72 -7.31 -2.17
N ILE A 168 28.76 -6.46 -2.55
CA ILE A 168 27.35 -6.83 -2.59
C ILE A 168 27.01 -7.42 -3.97
N ARG A 169 26.04 -8.33 -3.98
CA ARG A 169 25.58 -9.00 -5.21
C ARG A 169 24.37 -8.32 -5.81
N ILE A 170 23.44 -7.85 -4.98
CA ILE A 170 22.11 -7.40 -5.37
C ILE A 170 21.87 -5.97 -4.92
N GLY A 171 21.96 -5.67 -3.62
CA GLY A 171 21.67 -4.38 -3.03
C GLY A 171 20.18 -4.14 -2.73
N ARG A 172 19.91 -3.16 -1.86
CA ARG A 172 18.57 -2.89 -1.31
C ARG A 172 17.49 -2.65 -2.36
N HIS A 173 17.77 -1.89 -3.42
CA HIS A 173 16.76 -1.61 -4.44
C HIS A 173 16.25 -2.88 -5.12
N ARG A 174 17.13 -3.84 -5.38
CA ARG A 174 16.72 -5.13 -5.95
C ARG A 174 15.94 -5.99 -4.95
N LEU A 175 16.22 -5.86 -3.65
CA LEU A 175 15.44 -6.53 -2.62
C LEU A 175 14.01 -5.95 -2.55
N GLU A 176 13.88 -4.63 -2.62
CA GLU A 176 12.59 -3.94 -2.70
C GLU A 176 11.78 -4.41 -3.92
N ASP A 177 12.43 -4.54 -5.10
CA ASP A 177 11.79 -5.07 -6.31
C ASP A 177 11.35 -6.54 -6.13
N GLN A 178 12.12 -7.36 -5.44
CA GLN A 178 11.75 -8.74 -5.13
C GLN A 178 10.55 -8.82 -4.18
N ILE A 179 10.50 -7.96 -3.16
CA ILE A 179 9.35 -7.87 -2.25
C ILE A 179 8.11 -7.47 -3.04
N LEU A 180 8.22 -6.44 -3.87
CA LEU A 180 7.12 -5.97 -4.72
C LEU A 180 6.61 -7.08 -5.64
N ALA A 181 7.52 -7.77 -6.35
CA ALA A 181 7.17 -8.85 -7.27
C ALA A 181 6.50 -10.04 -6.57
N ALA A 182 6.89 -10.33 -5.31
CA ALA A 182 6.30 -11.40 -4.54
C ALA A 182 4.94 -11.04 -3.91
N ALA A 183 4.77 -9.78 -3.51
CA ALA A 183 3.56 -9.27 -2.88
C ALA A 183 2.44 -8.93 -3.88
N SER A 184 2.78 -8.32 -5.04
CA SER A 184 1.81 -7.83 -6.03
C SER A 184 0.77 -8.87 -6.47
N PRO A 185 1.13 -10.10 -6.86
CA PRO A 185 0.13 -11.09 -7.27
C PRO A 185 -0.81 -11.50 -6.13
N LYS A 186 -0.34 -11.43 -4.88
CA LYS A 186 -1.11 -11.81 -3.70
C LYS A 186 -2.16 -10.76 -3.33
N VAL A 187 -1.83 -9.48 -3.48
CA VAL A 187 -2.78 -8.39 -3.22
C VAL A 187 -3.70 -8.13 -4.41
N GLY A 188 -3.25 -8.45 -5.63
CA GLY A 188 -4.01 -8.29 -6.87
C GLY A 188 -5.31 -9.07 -6.91
N ILE A 189 -5.42 -10.21 -6.19
CA ILE A 189 -6.66 -10.98 -6.10
C ILE A 189 -7.80 -10.20 -5.45
N TRP A 190 -7.49 -9.18 -4.65
CA TRP A 190 -8.46 -8.32 -3.98
C TRP A 190 -8.73 -7.00 -4.70
N GLY A 191 -8.24 -6.85 -5.94
CA GLY A 191 -8.41 -5.63 -6.71
C GLY A 191 -7.49 -4.48 -6.28
N ILE A 192 -6.43 -4.78 -5.53
CA ILE A 192 -5.39 -3.84 -5.12
C ILE A 192 -4.21 -3.94 -6.08
N GLU A 193 -3.68 -2.80 -6.51
CA GLU A 193 -2.42 -2.70 -7.22
C GLU A 193 -1.36 -2.08 -6.31
N LEU A 194 -0.31 -2.83 -6.05
CA LEU A 194 0.84 -2.36 -5.29
C LEU A 194 1.84 -1.74 -6.26
N LEU A 195 2.16 -0.46 -6.09
CA LEU A 195 2.99 0.33 -7.00
C LEU A 195 4.47 0.22 -6.64
N ASP A 196 4.78 0.33 -5.35
CA ASP A 196 6.12 0.12 -4.84
C ASP A 196 6.13 -0.30 -3.37
N VAL A 197 7.26 -0.85 -2.95
CA VAL A 197 7.57 -1.12 -1.55
C VAL A 197 9.00 -0.64 -1.31
N LYS A 198 9.19 0.13 -0.23
CA LYS A 198 10.49 0.70 0.14
C LYS A 198 10.84 0.39 1.59
N ILE A 199 12.11 0.16 1.83
CA ILE A 199 12.66 0.08 3.19
C ILE A 199 12.95 1.51 3.66
N LYS A 200 12.13 2.00 4.58
CA LYS A 200 12.18 3.36 5.12
C LYS A 200 13.31 3.53 6.13
N ARG A 201 13.47 2.55 7.01
CA ARG A 201 14.45 2.58 8.08
C ARG A 201 14.95 1.18 8.42
N LEU A 202 16.23 1.12 8.74
CA LEU A 202 16.89 -0.08 9.23
C LEU A 202 17.61 0.28 10.52
N ASN A 203 17.28 -0.41 11.61
CA ASN A 203 17.93 -0.25 12.89
C ASN A 203 18.45 -1.60 13.38
N TYR A 204 19.60 -1.58 14.05
CA TYR A 204 20.05 -2.74 14.81
C TYR A 204 19.24 -2.84 16.11
N LYS A 205 19.03 -4.06 16.58
CA LYS A 205 18.49 -4.26 17.92
C LYS A 205 19.42 -3.62 18.96
N GLN A 206 18.85 -2.89 19.92
CA GLN A 206 19.63 -2.15 20.93
C GLN A 206 20.73 -2.98 21.60
N GLY A 207 20.49 -4.26 21.93
CA GLY A 207 21.50 -5.14 22.52
C GLY A 207 22.66 -5.52 21.58
N VAL A 208 22.54 -5.29 20.27
CA VAL A 208 23.64 -5.47 19.30
C VAL A 208 24.47 -4.20 19.22
N ILE A 209 23.81 -3.05 19.32
CA ILE A 209 24.48 -1.74 19.34
C ILE A 209 25.43 -1.64 20.54
N GLU A 210 24.99 -2.04 21.73
CA GLU A 210 25.81 -2.05 22.95
C GLU A 210 27.04 -2.94 22.79
N LYS A 211 26.89 -4.15 22.24
CA LYS A 211 28.03 -5.06 21.99
C LYS A 211 29.00 -4.52 20.94
N ILE A 212 28.54 -3.79 19.93
CA ILE A 212 29.39 -3.13 18.94
C ILE A 212 30.15 -1.98 19.61
N TYR A 213 29.50 -1.16 20.43
CA TYR A 213 30.14 -0.08 21.16
C TYR A 213 31.17 -0.61 22.18
N ASP A 214 30.88 -1.70 22.90
CA ASP A 214 31.83 -2.32 23.83
C ASP A 214 33.07 -2.87 23.12
N ARG A 215 32.88 -3.45 21.91
CA ARG A 215 34.02 -3.93 21.10
C ARG A 215 34.85 -2.80 20.47
N MET A 216 34.27 -1.62 20.27
CA MET A 216 34.98 -0.43 19.79
C MET A 216 35.71 0.30 20.89
N LYS A 217 35.40 0.05 22.17
CA LYS A 217 36.07 0.62 23.35
C LYS A 217 37.21 -0.24 23.88
N SER A 218 37.26 -1.52 23.50
CA SER A 218 38.35 -2.45 23.88
C SER A 218 39.46 -2.46 22.82
#